data_bd5573e783f3f8fe4a05acd6fb3f55d3
#
_entry.id   bd5573e783f3f8fe4a05acd6fb3f55d3
#
_cell.length_a   1.000
_cell.length_b   1.000
_cell.length_c   1.000
_cell.angle_alpha   90.00
_cell.angle_beta   90.00
_cell.angle_gamma   90.00
#
_symmetry.space_group_name_H-M   'P 1'
#
loop_
_entity.id
_entity.type
_entity.pdbx_description
1 polymer ?
#
loop_
_entity_poly.entity_id
_entity_poly.type
_entity_poly.pdbx_seq_one_letter_code
_entity_poly.pdbx_strand_id
1 'polypeptide(L)'
;MASLASNPIQGVKGSDCFDSTGDPRVDLSVQLVRGASTDVIAQGLDKILALGTPEAREDAYLLAFQTRNIRGGKGERKISEEMFKHLLLNADPRIVAEVTRLLPLIPHYGCWRDLFSLAALVPNVQQGILMLSIEQLKKDAATLEGQPISLCAKWAPREDRMKDLAVKMAALLFPDIKDYGRKMKSYRKMVSALNKRIQTTEIKMCAGDWELVEPEKVPGRCLQKHRLAFLNEVAAKQKGGRVPKGEIRHPDDEVRMKCRENFQAFFQKAAKGEVVVKGADTVFPHEVISRIYDAGRNGLSADEQNFAIGQWAAFVKAAKEGGGLSKCVALCDFSGSMNGLPKLISTALGLLVAEVSGSNKILTFDSVPKWHEFRTEDTILQRVASLTHDLGQGLSTDFQMAMDLVLGDVKARRCRPEDLPKDLLVFTDMGWDDACGSSRQGTYSKNHYRHVVKTESWQTHIQMIREAWRRAGEDMWGPGTVFQPPRIVVWNLAASCSDNFHARANEDGVVLLSGWSPALFKVLQAKSVEVETPYQALRAQLDDPMYDQVRTANRQGF
;
A
#
# COMPACT_ATOMS: atom_id res chain seq x y z
N MET A 1 -12.64 -19.07 23.02
CA MET A 1 -12.66 -18.12 21.91
C MET A 1 -14.09 -17.95 21.44
N ALA A 2 -14.67 -16.76 21.58
CA ALA A 2 -15.95 -16.48 20.94
C ALA A 2 -15.66 -16.29 19.45
N SER A 3 -15.81 -17.34 18.65
CA SER A 3 -15.78 -17.23 17.20
C SER A 3 -17.04 -16.54 16.73
N LEU A 4 -16.91 -15.51 15.89
CA LEU A 4 -18.04 -15.02 15.12
C LEU A 4 -18.55 -16.17 14.24
N ALA A 5 -19.87 -16.24 14.05
CA ALA A 5 -20.41 -17.15 13.06
C ALA A 5 -19.88 -16.74 11.68
N SER A 6 -19.32 -17.69 10.95
CA SER A 6 -18.88 -17.52 9.57
C SER A 6 -19.90 -18.25 8.70
N ASN A 7 -20.87 -17.50 8.18
CA ASN A 7 -21.94 -18.07 7.37
C ASN A 7 -21.56 -18.00 5.89
N PRO A 8 -21.82 -19.06 5.11
CA PRO A 8 -21.69 -18.98 3.67
C PRO A 8 -22.76 -18.04 3.11
N ILE A 9 -22.34 -17.14 2.23
CA ILE A 9 -23.20 -16.20 1.52
C ILE A 9 -22.85 -16.22 0.03
N GLN A 10 -23.74 -15.71 -0.79
CA GLN A 10 -23.40 -15.37 -2.18
C GLN A 10 -22.90 -13.94 -2.24
N GLY A 11 -21.68 -13.76 -2.73
CA GLY A 11 -21.08 -12.45 -2.94
C GLY A 11 -21.82 -11.62 -3.99
N VAL A 12 -21.44 -10.37 -4.11
CA VAL A 12 -22.11 -9.38 -4.99
C VAL A 12 -22.22 -9.83 -6.45
N LYS A 13 -21.29 -10.68 -6.92
CA LYS A 13 -21.29 -11.23 -8.28
C LYS A 13 -21.64 -12.74 -8.33
N GLY A 14 -22.15 -13.31 -7.24
CA GLY A 14 -22.62 -14.69 -7.17
C GLY A 14 -21.62 -15.73 -6.68
N SER A 15 -20.35 -15.35 -6.42
CA SER A 15 -19.38 -16.30 -5.85
C SER A 15 -19.77 -16.77 -4.45
N ASP A 16 -19.50 -18.02 -4.14
CA ASP A 16 -19.57 -18.52 -2.77
C ASP A 16 -18.48 -17.86 -1.92
N CYS A 17 -18.87 -17.18 -0.85
CA CYS A 17 -17.98 -16.55 0.10
C CYS A 17 -18.59 -16.60 1.51
N PHE A 18 -17.90 -15.99 2.48
CA PHE A 18 -18.36 -15.91 3.86
C PHE A 18 -18.64 -14.45 4.22
N ASP A 19 -19.62 -14.23 5.10
CA ASP A 19 -19.93 -12.92 5.69
C ASP A 19 -18.88 -12.48 6.73
N SER A 20 -18.07 -13.40 7.22
CA SER A 20 -16.98 -13.20 8.15
C SER A 20 -15.95 -14.34 8.01
N THR A 21 -14.69 -14.08 8.29
CA THR A 21 -13.68 -15.14 8.43
C THR A 21 -13.84 -15.94 9.73
N GLY A 22 -14.70 -15.49 10.66
CA GLY A 22 -14.85 -16.03 12.01
C GLY A 22 -13.91 -15.38 13.04
N ASP A 23 -13.02 -14.47 12.62
CA ASP A 23 -12.18 -13.67 13.52
C ASP A 23 -12.28 -12.18 13.15
N PRO A 24 -12.81 -11.31 14.03
CA PRO A 24 -13.04 -9.90 13.70
C PRO A 24 -11.75 -9.11 13.43
N ARG A 25 -10.60 -9.59 13.90
CA ARG A 25 -9.29 -8.98 13.65
C ARG A 25 -8.85 -9.21 12.20
N VAL A 26 -9.08 -10.42 11.70
CA VAL A 26 -8.82 -10.79 10.30
C VAL A 26 -9.79 -10.03 9.40
N ASP A 27 -11.08 -10.03 9.74
CA ASP A 27 -12.12 -9.32 8.97
C ASP A 27 -11.73 -7.84 8.79
N LEU A 28 -11.51 -7.15 9.90
CA LEU A 28 -11.12 -5.74 9.85
C LEU A 28 -9.81 -5.54 9.07
N SER A 29 -8.81 -6.38 9.31
CA SER A 29 -7.54 -6.29 8.59
C SER A 29 -7.72 -6.33 7.07
N VAL A 30 -8.60 -7.17 6.55
CA VAL A 30 -8.89 -7.30 5.12
C VAL A 30 -9.70 -6.11 4.60
N GLN A 31 -10.58 -5.54 5.43
CA GLN A 31 -11.43 -4.40 5.08
C GLN A 31 -10.70 -3.05 5.13
N LEU A 32 -9.56 -2.94 5.83
CA LEU A 32 -8.76 -1.71 5.93
C LEU A 32 -7.99 -1.44 4.65
N VAL A 33 -8.71 -1.04 3.61
CA VAL A 33 -8.19 -0.62 2.30
C VAL A 33 -8.74 0.77 1.96
N ARG A 34 -8.04 1.51 1.10
CA ARG A 34 -8.47 2.88 0.74
C ARG A 34 -9.88 2.88 0.15
N GLY A 35 -10.74 3.73 0.71
CA GLY A 35 -12.17 3.77 0.41
C GLY A 35 -13.05 3.06 1.44
N ALA A 36 -12.46 2.37 2.43
CA ALA A 36 -13.23 1.82 3.55
C ALA A 36 -14.04 2.92 4.24
N SER A 37 -15.32 2.66 4.50
CA SER A 37 -16.20 3.61 5.16
C SER A 37 -15.87 3.75 6.64
N THR A 38 -16.22 4.88 7.24
CA THR A 38 -16.08 5.10 8.68
C THR A 38 -16.88 4.08 9.48
N ASP A 39 -18.03 3.62 8.97
CA ASP A 39 -18.87 2.65 9.63
C ASP A 39 -18.23 1.25 9.67
N VAL A 40 -17.62 0.81 8.57
CA VAL A 40 -16.87 -0.46 8.53
C VAL A 40 -15.71 -0.44 9.53
N ILE A 41 -14.97 0.69 9.58
CA ILE A 41 -13.85 0.86 10.52
C ILE A 41 -14.34 0.80 11.97
N ALA A 42 -15.40 1.56 12.29
CA ALA A 42 -15.96 1.63 13.64
C ALA A 42 -16.51 0.27 14.08
N GLN A 43 -17.38 -0.35 13.28
CA GLN A 43 -17.96 -1.67 13.59
C GLN A 43 -16.91 -2.76 13.73
N GLY A 44 -15.88 -2.74 12.86
CA GLY A 44 -14.78 -3.70 12.95
C GLY A 44 -13.98 -3.56 14.24
N LEU A 45 -13.66 -2.34 14.66
CA LEU A 45 -12.99 -2.07 15.94
C LEU A 45 -13.88 -2.48 17.13
N ASP A 46 -15.19 -2.14 17.10
CA ASP A 46 -16.11 -2.50 18.17
C ASP A 46 -16.24 -4.03 18.32
N LYS A 47 -16.29 -4.78 17.21
CA LYS A 47 -16.27 -6.25 17.24
C LYS A 47 -14.99 -6.81 17.87
N ILE A 48 -13.82 -6.22 17.59
CA ILE A 48 -12.56 -6.64 18.22
C ILE A 48 -12.57 -6.32 19.71
N LEU A 49 -12.99 -5.12 20.10
CA LEU A 49 -13.06 -4.69 21.50
C LEU A 49 -14.08 -5.51 22.30
N ALA A 50 -15.17 -5.94 21.68
CA ALA A 50 -16.19 -6.81 22.28
C ALA A 50 -15.67 -8.21 22.65
N LEU A 51 -14.51 -8.65 22.12
CA LEU A 51 -13.86 -9.87 22.60
C LEU A 51 -13.41 -9.77 24.08
N GLY A 52 -13.31 -8.56 24.62
CA GLY A 52 -13.12 -8.26 26.04
C GLY A 52 -11.74 -8.60 26.61
N THR A 53 -10.80 -9.12 25.80
CA THR A 53 -9.48 -9.52 26.27
C THR A 53 -8.44 -8.41 26.09
N PRO A 54 -7.39 -8.35 26.96
CA PRO A 54 -6.29 -7.40 26.78
C PRO A 54 -5.59 -7.54 25.43
N GLU A 55 -5.43 -8.77 24.95
CA GLU A 55 -4.80 -9.08 23.67
C GLU A 55 -5.61 -8.53 22.50
N ALA A 56 -6.95 -8.62 22.55
CA ALA A 56 -7.82 -8.09 21.51
C ALA A 56 -7.73 -6.55 21.45
N ARG A 57 -7.65 -5.87 22.60
CA ARG A 57 -7.43 -4.42 22.64
C ARG A 57 -6.07 -4.04 22.04
N GLU A 58 -5.00 -4.77 22.46
CA GLU A 58 -3.66 -4.56 21.91
C GLU A 58 -3.64 -4.76 20.39
N ASP A 59 -4.32 -5.79 19.87
CA ASP A 59 -4.46 -6.05 18.42
C ASP A 59 -5.18 -4.90 17.70
N ALA A 60 -6.22 -4.32 18.29
CA ALA A 60 -6.90 -3.15 17.71
C ALA A 60 -5.95 -1.95 17.58
N TYR A 61 -5.11 -1.70 18.59
CA TYR A 61 -4.11 -0.63 18.56
C TYR A 61 -3.00 -0.93 17.53
N LEU A 62 -2.49 -2.16 17.52
CA LEU A 62 -1.49 -2.59 16.56
C LEU A 62 -2.00 -2.47 15.10
N LEU A 63 -3.26 -2.83 14.84
CA LEU A 63 -3.90 -2.62 13.53
C LEU A 63 -3.91 -1.14 13.12
N ALA A 64 -4.19 -0.21 14.05
CA ALA A 64 -4.17 1.21 13.74
C ALA A 64 -2.76 1.71 13.38
N PHE A 65 -1.73 1.24 14.09
CA PHE A 65 -0.33 1.55 13.77
C PHE A 65 0.13 0.87 12.47
N GLN A 66 -0.19 -0.41 12.25
CA GLN A 66 0.13 -1.16 11.05
C GLN A 66 -0.51 -0.51 9.81
N THR A 67 -1.77 -0.09 9.94
CA THR A 67 -2.48 0.62 8.88
C THR A 67 -1.79 1.93 8.53
N ARG A 68 -1.25 2.66 9.51
CA ARG A 68 -0.52 3.91 9.28
C ARG A 68 0.90 3.71 8.78
N ASN A 69 1.57 2.67 9.21
CA ASN A 69 2.99 2.48 8.97
C ASN A 69 3.31 2.44 7.47
N ILE A 70 4.03 3.45 6.98
CA ILE A 70 4.37 3.57 5.56
C ILE A 70 5.57 2.69 5.18
N ARG A 71 6.42 2.29 6.15
CA ARG A 71 7.66 1.53 5.90
C ARG A 71 7.46 0.02 5.93
N GLY A 72 6.51 -0.47 6.70
CA GLY A 72 6.31 -1.92 6.89
C GLY A 72 4.84 -2.33 6.97
N GLY A 73 3.90 -1.39 6.83
CA GLY A 73 2.47 -1.63 6.87
C GLY A 73 1.76 -1.15 5.61
N LYS A 74 0.50 -0.77 5.75
CA LYS A 74 -0.35 -0.37 4.62
C LYS A 74 -0.08 1.04 4.10
N GLY A 75 0.44 1.96 4.93
CA GLY A 75 0.68 3.35 4.57
C GLY A 75 -0.60 4.20 4.44
N GLU A 76 -1.74 3.72 4.97
CA GLU A 76 -3.04 4.35 4.84
C GLU A 76 -3.31 5.35 5.98
N ARG A 77 -3.06 6.64 5.69
CA ARG A 77 -3.14 7.70 6.69
C ARG A 77 -4.57 7.97 7.16
N LYS A 78 -5.52 8.11 6.23
CA LYS A 78 -6.90 8.50 6.55
C LYS A 78 -7.63 7.42 7.34
N ILE A 79 -7.43 6.17 6.98
CA ILE A 79 -8.02 5.02 7.66
C ILE A 79 -7.50 4.96 9.09
N SER A 80 -6.18 5.03 9.28
CA SER A 80 -5.58 5.03 10.62
C SER A 80 -6.03 6.24 11.45
N GLU A 81 -6.20 7.42 10.85
CA GLU A 81 -6.72 8.61 11.52
C GLU A 81 -8.14 8.36 12.06
N GLU A 82 -9.03 7.73 11.27
CA GLU A 82 -10.38 7.36 11.72
C GLU A 82 -10.34 6.25 12.80
N MET A 83 -9.44 5.29 12.69
CA MET A 83 -9.26 4.27 13.74
C MET A 83 -8.86 4.90 15.06
N PHE A 84 -7.83 5.75 15.10
CA PHE A 84 -7.42 6.44 16.32
C PHE A 84 -8.51 7.36 16.87
N LYS A 85 -9.23 8.06 16.00
CA LYS A 85 -10.36 8.90 16.40
C LYS A 85 -11.45 8.05 17.07
N HIS A 86 -11.85 6.91 16.49
CA HIS A 86 -12.86 6.03 17.08
C HIS A 86 -12.42 5.50 18.44
N LEU A 87 -11.18 5.04 18.56
CA LEU A 87 -10.61 4.55 19.81
C LEU A 87 -10.51 5.64 20.91
N LEU A 88 -10.14 6.87 20.54
CA LEU A 88 -10.03 8.01 21.47
C LEU A 88 -11.39 8.59 21.88
N LEU A 89 -12.46 8.31 21.16
CA LEU A 89 -13.82 8.68 21.47
C LEU A 89 -14.61 7.51 22.08
N ASN A 90 -13.95 6.41 22.41
CA ASN A 90 -14.61 5.23 22.98
C ASN A 90 -15.23 5.54 24.35
N ALA A 91 -16.34 4.88 24.68
CA ALA A 91 -17.03 5.04 25.95
C ALA A 91 -16.27 4.43 27.14
N ASP A 92 -15.40 3.44 26.91
CA ASP A 92 -14.55 2.87 27.97
C ASP A 92 -13.32 3.77 28.19
N PRO A 93 -13.22 4.43 29.38
CA PRO A 93 -12.08 5.33 29.68
C PRO A 93 -10.74 4.61 29.72
N ARG A 94 -10.70 3.29 29.91
CA ARG A 94 -9.46 2.49 29.88
C ARG A 94 -8.89 2.48 28.46
N ILE A 95 -9.72 2.27 27.44
CA ILE A 95 -9.31 2.29 26.02
C ILE A 95 -8.75 3.65 25.67
N VAL A 96 -9.45 4.72 26.05
CA VAL A 96 -9.01 6.10 25.83
C VAL A 96 -7.66 6.37 26.49
N ALA A 97 -7.48 5.93 27.74
CA ALA A 97 -6.22 6.10 28.48
C ALA A 97 -5.07 5.29 27.84
N GLU A 98 -5.32 4.03 27.45
CA GLU A 98 -4.34 3.19 26.77
C GLU A 98 -3.89 3.83 25.45
N VAL A 99 -4.82 4.26 24.60
CA VAL A 99 -4.51 4.89 23.30
C VAL A 99 -3.82 6.24 23.48
N THR A 100 -4.21 7.02 24.50
CA THR A 100 -3.56 8.31 24.81
C THR A 100 -2.08 8.13 25.12
N ARG A 101 -1.69 7.08 25.85
CA ARG A 101 -0.28 6.74 26.11
C ARG A 101 0.51 6.39 24.85
N LEU A 102 -0.17 5.89 23.81
CA LEU A 102 0.45 5.50 22.54
C LEU A 102 0.62 6.69 21.57
N LEU A 103 -0.01 7.84 21.80
CA LEU A 103 0.08 9.01 20.92
C LEU A 103 1.52 9.45 20.61
N PRO A 104 2.48 9.43 21.57
CA PRO A 104 3.87 9.79 21.27
C PRO A 104 4.54 8.93 20.19
N LEU A 105 4.04 7.73 19.95
CA LEU A 105 4.59 6.79 18.94
C LEU A 105 4.08 7.08 17.52
N ILE A 106 2.98 7.81 17.36
CA ILE A 106 2.39 8.08 16.02
C ILE A 106 3.40 8.70 15.05
N PRO A 107 4.24 9.69 15.43
CA PRO A 107 5.24 10.24 14.51
C PRO A 107 6.30 9.23 14.05
N HIS A 108 6.55 8.18 14.82
CA HIS A 108 7.52 7.13 14.45
C HIS A 108 7.01 6.26 13.28
N TYR A 109 5.73 5.87 13.29
CA TYR A 109 5.12 5.06 12.22
C TYR A 109 4.56 5.92 11.08
N GLY A 110 4.27 7.20 11.35
CA GLY A 110 3.72 8.17 10.42
C GLY A 110 4.53 9.45 10.35
N CYS A 111 3.91 10.54 10.79
CA CYS A 111 4.57 11.84 10.91
C CYS A 111 3.83 12.72 11.94
N TRP A 112 4.47 13.80 12.39
CA TRP A 112 3.89 14.79 13.32
C TRP A 112 2.56 15.39 12.83
N ARG A 113 2.35 15.47 11.51
CA ARG A 113 1.07 15.93 10.97
C ARG A 113 -0.11 15.06 11.40
N ASP A 114 0.11 13.76 11.63
CA ASP A 114 -0.96 12.83 12.01
C ASP A 114 -1.46 13.16 13.42
N LEU A 115 -0.54 13.51 14.35
CA LEU A 115 -0.91 14.02 15.68
C LEU A 115 -1.71 15.32 15.62
N PHE A 116 -1.27 16.29 14.81
CA PHE A 116 -1.99 17.54 14.67
C PHE A 116 -3.37 17.39 14.02
N SER A 117 -3.52 16.42 13.11
CA SER A 117 -4.83 16.04 12.58
C SER A 117 -5.74 15.50 13.70
N LEU A 118 -5.24 14.60 14.54
CA LEU A 118 -6.00 14.07 15.68
C LEU A 118 -6.33 15.18 16.71
N ALA A 119 -5.41 16.09 16.99
CA ALA A 119 -5.67 17.25 17.86
C ALA A 119 -6.81 18.15 17.33
N ALA A 120 -6.97 18.23 16.01
CA ALA A 120 -8.06 18.98 15.40
C ALA A 120 -9.40 18.23 15.45
N LEU A 121 -9.36 16.88 15.39
CA LEU A 121 -10.54 16.03 15.30
C LEU A 121 -11.09 15.58 16.65
N VAL A 122 -10.22 15.46 17.67
CA VAL A 122 -10.55 14.89 18.98
C VAL A 122 -10.21 15.90 20.10
N PRO A 123 -11.19 16.72 20.54
CA PRO A 123 -10.94 17.78 21.53
C PRO A 123 -10.36 17.27 22.86
N ASN A 124 -10.75 16.08 23.30
CA ASN A 124 -10.35 15.52 24.60
C ASN A 124 -8.83 15.31 24.71
N VAL A 125 -8.15 14.99 23.63
CA VAL A 125 -6.68 14.77 23.61
C VAL A 125 -5.89 15.94 23.05
N GLN A 126 -6.57 17.01 22.61
CA GLN A 126 -5.94 18.15 21.95
C GLN A 126 -4.84 18.76 22.81
N GLN A 127 -5.14 19.07 24.07
CA GLN A 127 -4.18 19.70 24.96
C GLN A 127 -2.95 18.82 25.19
N GLY A 128 -3.14 17.51 25.42
CA GLY A 128 -2.04 16.54 25.58
C GLY A 128 -1.13 16.49 24.36
N ILE A 129 -1.70 16.45 23.15
CA ILE A 129 -0.94 16.45 21.89
C ILE A 129 -0.17 17.76 21.71
N LEU A 130 -0.78 18.91 22.05
CA LEU A 130 -0.09 20.20 21.96
C LEU A 130 1.09 20.27 22.95
N MET A 131 0.91 19.80 24.19
CA MET A 131 1.98 19.76 25.19
C MET A 131 3.14 18.85 24.73
N LEU A 132 2.85 17.63 24.25
CA LEU A 132 3.84 16.73 23.69
C LEU A 132 4.63 17.41 22.55
N SER A 133 3.94 18.12 21.66
CA SER A 133 4.56 18.80 20.52
C SER A 133 5.42 19.98 20.97
N ILE A 134 5.00 20.70 22.02
CA ILE A 134 5.74 21.81 22.61
C ILE A 134 7.02 21.32 23.28
N GLU A 135 6.94 20.25 24.04
CA GLU A 135 8.12 19.61 24.65
C GLU A 135 9.13 19.21 23.58
N GLN A 136 8.65 18.61 22.49
CA GLN A 136 9.53 18.25 21.37
C GLN A 136 10.15 19.49 20.71
N LEU A 137 9.39 20.55 20.44
CA LEU A 137 9.93 21.80 19.86
C LEU A 137 10.97 22.45 20.78
N LYS A 138 10.75 22.44 22.10
CA LYS A 138 11.72 22.94 23.11
C LYS A 138 12.99 22.08 23.10
N LYS A 139 12.85 20.76 23.07
CA LYS A 139 13.98 19.82 22.96
C LYS A 139 14.78 20.06 21.69
N ASP A 140 14.11 20.20 20.54
CA ASP A 140 14.74 20.50 19.26
C ASP A 140 15.48 21.85 19.30
N ALA A 141 14.91 22.87 19.96
CA ALA A 141 15.54 24.19 20.11
C ALA A 141 16.77 24.15 21.01
N ALA A 142 16.77 23.32 22.05
CA ALA A 142 17.90 23.14 22.98
C ALA A 142 19.00 22.24 22.44
N THR A 143 18.74 21.46 21.38
CA THR A 143 19.73 20.57 20.76
C THR A 143 20.84 21.39 20.09
N LEU A 144 22.09 20.97 20.25
CA LEU A 144 23.26 21.65 19.69
C LEU A 144 23.16 21.83 18.17
N GLU A 145 23.73 22.92 17.67
CA GLU A 145 23.78 23.15 16.23
C GLU A 145 24.60 22.05 15.52
N GLY A 146 24.12 21.60 14.35
CA GLY A 146 24.71 20.47 13.63
C GLY A 146 24.21 19.09 14.06
N GLN A 147 23.54 18.97 15.21
CA GLN A 147 22.92 17.72 15.60
C GLN A 147 21.52 17.58 14.98
N PRO A 148 21.08 16.33 14.62
CA PRO A 148 19.78 16.11 14.04
C PRO A 148 18.66 16.44 15.02
N ILE A 149 17.62 17.08 14.54
CA ILE A 149 16.41 17.40 15.29
C ILE A 149 15.19 16.71 14.66
N SER A 150 14.09 16.67 15.39
CA SER A 150 12.86 16.05 14.91
C SER A 150 12.23 16.83 13.74
N LEU A 151 11.27 16.18 13.06
CA LEU A 151 10.46 16.84 12.02
C LEU A 151 9.23 17.56 12.60
N CYS A 152 9.15 17.77 13.92
CA CYS A 152 8.00 18.40 14.55
C CYS A 152 7.76 19.81 13.97
N ALA A 153 8.80 20.64 13.86
CA ALA A 153 8.70 21.99 13.31
C ALA A 153 8.27 22.01 11.83
N LYS A 154 8.62 20.99 11.03
CA LYS A 154 8.15 20.86 9.63
C LYS A 154 6.63 20.79 9.55
N TRP A 155 6.00 20.10 10.49
CA TRP A 155 4.56 19.83 10.51
C TRP A 155 3.79 20.70 11.49
N ALA A 156 4.46 21.52 12.27
CA ALA A 156 3.84 22.41 13.25
C ALA A 156 2.70 23.24 12.63
N PRO A 157 1.56 23.38 13.32
CA PRO A 157 0.40 24.12 12.84
C PRO A 157 0.78 25.54 12.39
N ARG A 158 0.21 25.97 11.27
CA ARG A 158 0.39 27.30 10.70
C ARG A 158 -0.95 28.00 10.53
N GLU A 159 -0.94 29.31 10.51
CA GLU A 159 -2.15 30.15 10.46
C GLU A 159 -2.96 29.96 9.16
N ASP A 160 -2.32 29.58 8.08
CA ASP A 160 -2.95 29.33 6.78
C ASP A 160 -3.70 27.97 6.69
N ARG A 161 -3.42 27.03 7.61
CA ARG A 161 -3.95 25.67 7.54
C ARG A 161 -4.62 25.16 8.81
N MET A 162 -4.08 25.51 9.98
CA MET A 162 -4.53 25.04 11.29
C MET A 162 -4.46 26.22 12.29
N LYS A 163 -5.15 27.34 11.98
CA LYS A 163 -5.06 28.58 12.72
C LYS A 163 -5.28 28.40 14.22
N ASP A 164 -6.34 27.71 14.61
CA ASP A 164 -6.70 27.56 16.03
C ASP A 164 -5.63 26.78 16.81
N LEU A 165 -5.06 25.73 16.23
CA LEU A 165 -3.96 24.98 16.85
C LEU A 165 -2.69 25.84 16.91
N ALA A 166 -2.39 26.62 15.87
CA ALA A 166 -1.23 27.52 15.86
C ALA A 166 -1.33 28.57 16.96
N VAL A 167 -2.51 29.16 17.15
CA VAL A 167 -2.78 30.14 18.23
C VAL A 167 -2.62 29.49 19.60
N LYS A 168 -3.18 28.31 19.81
CA LYS A 168 -3.04 27.57 21.08
C LYS A 168 -1.58 27.19 21.36
N MET A 169 -0.84 26.71 20.36
CA MET A 169 0.59 26.41 20.51
C MET A 169 1.40 27.66 20.84
N ALA A 170 1.14 28.79 20.18
CA ALA A 170 1.80 30.05 20.47
C ALA A 170 1.49 30.54 21.90
N ALA A 171 0.25 30.35 22.37
CA ALA A 171 -0.15 30.73 23.73
C ALA A 171 0.57 29.89 24.79
N LEU A 172 0.72 28.58 24.56
CA LEU A 172 1.40 27.68 25.48
C LEU A 172 2.93 27.81 25.44
N LEU A 173 3.53 28.13 24.29
CA LEU A 173 4.97 28.36 24.16
C LEU A 173 5.44 29.70 24.75
N PHE A 174 4.61 30.75 24.64
CA PHE A 174 4.95 32.10 25.01
C PHE A 174 3.87 32.71 25.93
N PRO A 175 3.64 32.15 27.14
CA PRO A 175 2.57 32.58 28.04
C PRO A 175 2.74 34.04 28.50
N ASP A 176 3.98 34.48 28.67
CA ASP A 176 4.31 35.83 29.18
C ASP A 176 4.05 36.96 28.17
N ILE A 177 3.94 36.61 26.86
CA ILE A 177 3.64 37.61 25.84
C ILE A 177 2.13 37.81 25.75
N LYS A 178 1.64 38.97 26.21
CA LYS A 178 0.20 39.28 26.20
C LYS A 178 -0.31 39.66 24.80
N ASP A 179 0.48 40.42 24.05
CA ASP A 179 0.10 40.87 22.71
C ASP A 179 0.06 39.69 21.71
N TYR A 180 -1.09 39.53 21.06
CA TYR A 180 -1.32 38.46 20.09
C TYR A 180 -0.33 38.48 18.93
N GLY A 181 -0.10 39.64 18.32
CA GLY A 181 0.78 39.78 17.16
C GLY A 181 2.22 39.43 17.49
N ARG A 182 2.72 39.90 18.65
CA ARG A 182 4.07 39.53 19.13
C ARG A 182 4.19 38.05 19.45
N LYS A 183 3.17 37.47 20.08
CA LYS A 183 3.12 36.03 20.40
C LYS A 183 3.21 35.19 19.15
N MET A 184 2.39 35.46 18.15
CA MET A 184 2.42 34.74 16.85
C MET A 184 3.73 35.00 16.10
N LYS A 185 4.31 36.20 16.17
CA LYS A 185 5.63 36.50 15.61
C LYS A 185 6.72 35.64 16.25
N SER A 186 6.71 35.47 17.56
CA SER A 186 7.67 34.63 18.30
C SER A 186 7.53 33.15 17.89
N TYR A 187 6.29 32.68 17.80
CA TYR A 187 5.99 31.30 17.32
C TYR A 187 6.52 31.06 15.90
N ARG A 188 6.20 31.94 14.94
CA ARG A 188 6.70 31.85 13.57
C ARG A 188 8.22 31.86 13.50
N LYS A 189 8.88 32.75 14.29
CA LYS A 189 10.33 32.87 14.36
C LYS A 189 10.96 31.54 14.83
N MET A 190 10.43 30.97 15.91
CA MET A 190 10.91 29.69 16.45
C MET A 190 10.75 28.54 15.43
N VAL A 191 9.55 28.36 14.87
CA VAL A 191 9.27 27.32 13.88
C VAL A 191 10.12 27.49 12.63
N SER A 192 10.32 28.73 12.16
CA SER A 192 11.18 29.03 10.99
C SER A 192 12.63 28.70 11.26
N ALA A 193 13.16 29.07 12.44
CA ALA A 193 14.55 28.76 12.82
C ALA A 193 14.81 27.25 12.87
N LEU A 194 13.89 26.47 13.46
CA LEU A 194 14.00 25.01 13.50
C LEU A 194 13.90 24.40 12.10
N ASN A 195 12.99 24.90 11.24
CA ASN A 195 12.89 24.43 9.86
C ASN A 195 14.18 24.70 9.06
N LYS A 196 14.85 25.84 9.29
CA LYS A 196 16.17 26.09 8.67
C LYS A 196 17.20 25.06 9.11
N ARG A 197 17.19 24.64 10.37
CA ARG A 197 18.09 23.58 10.89
C ARG A 197 17.79 22.21 10.27
N ILE A 198 16.51 21.87 10.01
CA ILE A 198 16.12 20.62 9.35
C ILE A 198 16.63 20.58 7.89
N GLN A 199 16.87 21.71 7.26
CA GLN A 199 17.35 21.85 5.87
C GLN A 199 16.50 21.06 4.86
N THR A 200 15.18 21.16 4.99
CA THR A 200 14.27 20.49 4.06
C THR A 200 14.45 21.05 2.64
N THR A 201 14.21 20.21 1.64
CA THR A 201 14.28 20.63 0.22
C THR A 201 13.39 21.85 -0.05
N GLU A 202 12.22 21.91 0.61
CA GLU A 202 11.28 23.02 0.46
C GLU A 202 11.85 24.36 0.95
N ILE A 203 12.79 24.36 1.91
CA ILE A 203 13.47 25.59 2.37
C ILE A 203 14.35 26.14 1.25
N LYS A 204 15.17 25.30 0.62
CA LYS A 204 16.02 25.68 -0.52
C LYS A 204 15.17 26.21 -1.69
N MET A 205 14.05 25.51 -2.00
CA MET A 205 13.10 25.96 -3.03
C MET A 205 12.50 27.33 -2.74
N CYS A 206 12.13 27.62 -1.48
CA CYS A 206 11.56 28.91 -1.07
C CYS A 206 12.60 30.03 -1.01
N ALA A 207 13.85 29.70 -0.74
CA ALA A 207 14.97 30.67 -0.74
C ALA A 207 15.44 31.06 -2.15
N GLY A 208 15.07 30.27 -3.17
CA GLY A 208 15.57 30.44 -4.54
C GLY A 208 16.86 29.67 -4.82
N ASP A 209 17.38 28.94 -3.83
CA ASP A 209 18.66 28.19 -3.89
C ASP A 209 18.47 26.82 -4.60
N TRP A 210 17.91 26.85 -5.80
CA TRP A 210 17.55 25.62 -6.52
C TRP A 210 18.76 24.79 -6.94
N GLU A 211 19.87 25.43 -7.29
CA GLU A 211 21.12 24.77 -7.67
C GLU A 211 21.77 24.00 -6.50
N LEU A 212 21.43 24.39 -5.25
CA LEU A 212 21.92 23.72 -4.05
C LEU A 212 21.06 22.50 -3.66
N VAL A 213 20.01 22.19 -4.42
CA VAL A 213 19.21 20.99 -4.18
C VAL A 213 19.95 19.77 -4.71
N GLU A 214 20.37 18.90 -3.81
CA GLU A 214 21.07 17.64 -4.13
C GLU A 214 20.04 16.54 -4.42
N PRO A 215 19.93 16.03 -5.66
CA PRO A 215 18.89 15.06 -6.04
C PRO A 215 18.87 13.81 -5.16
N GLU A 216 20.03 13.28 -4.78
CA GLU A 216 20.15 12.08 -3.94
C GLU A 216 19.63 12.29 -2.51
N LYS A 217 19.55 13.53 -2.04
CA LYS A 217 19.07 13.85 -0.68
C LYS A 217 17.57 14.18 -0.64
N VAL A 218 16.94 14.38 -1.81
CA VAL A 218 15.52 14.72 -1.87
C VAL A 218 14.65 13.54 -1.44
N PRO A 219 13.73 13.71 -0.47
CA PRO A 219 12.80 12.65 -0.08
C PRO A 219 11.89 12.23 -1.24
N GLY A 220 11.62 10.93 -1.38
CA GLY A 220 10.86 10.38 -2.51
C GLY A 220 9.52 11.06 -2.77
N ARG A 221 8.74 11.38 -1.72
CA ARG A 221 7.47 12.14 -1.86
C ARG A 221 7.68 13.57 -2.36
N CYS A 222 8.73 14.24 -1.93
CA CYS A 222 9.09 15.58 -2.41
C CYS A 222 9.49 15.51 -3.89
N LEU A 223 10.32 14.54 -4.24
CA LEU A 223 10.75 14.29 -5.62
C LEU A 223 9.56 14.02 -6.54
N GLN A 224 8.68 13.10 -6.15
CA GLN A 224 7.45 12.77 -6.90
C GLN A 224 6.58 14.01 -7.14
N LYS A 225 6.36 14.82 -6.11
CA LYS A 225 5.48 15.99 -6.15
C LYS A 225 6.07 17.15 -6.97
N HIS A 226 7.38 17.38 -6.86
CA HIS A 226 8.03 18.57 -7.39
C HIS A 226 8.95 18.29 -8.60
N ARG A 227 8.90 17.09 -9.19
CA ARG A 227 9.76 16.68 -10.30
C ARG A 227 9.81 17.68 -11.47
N LEU A 228 8.63 18.18 -11.92
CA LEU A 228 8.58 19.16 -13.00
C LEU A 228 9.21 20.50 -12.59
N ALA A 229 9.10 20.88 -11.30
CA ALA A 229 9.76 22.06 -10.79
C ALA A 229 11.29 21.89 -10.76
N PHE A 230 11.78 20.72 -10.37
CA PHE A 230 13.24 20.41 -10.41
C PHE A 230 13.76 20.33 -11.84
N LEU A 231 12.98 19.78 -12.76
CA LEU A 231 13.30 19.75 -14.20
C LEU A 231 13.04 21.11 -14.89
N ASN A 232 12.59 22.12 -14.16
CA ASN A 232 12.23 23.43 -14.71
C ASN A 232 11.25 23.34 -15.88
N GLU A 233 10.31 22.35 -15.84
CA GLU A 233 9.34 22.09 -16.89
C GLU A 233 7.98 22.74 -16.60
N VAL A 234 7.27 23.13 -17.67
CA VAL A 234 5.92 23.68 -17.59
C VAL A 234 4.92 22.54 -17.31
N ALA A 235 4.10 22.69 -16.28
CA ALA A 235 3.00 21.76 -16.03
C ALA A 235 1.83 22.02 -16.98
N ALA A 236 1.35 20.98 -17.66
CA ALA A 236 0.29 21.07 -18.67
C ALA A 236 -0.98 21.81 -18.20
N LYS A 237 -1.32 21.73 -16.92
CA LYS A 237 -2.50 22.40 -16.33
C LYS A 237 -2.38 23.93 -16.20
N GLN A 238 -1.19 24.50 -16.39
CA GLN A 238 -0.98 25.94 -16.16
C GLN A 238 -1.31 26.83 -17.37
N LYS A 239 -1.39 26.28 -18.59
CA LYS A 239 -1.57 27.08 -19.81
C LYS A 239 -2.89 26.86 -20.57
N GLY A 240 -3.82 26.06 -20.05
CA GLY A 240 -5.12 25.85 -20.72
C GLY A 240 -5.08 25.22 -22.12
N GLY A 241 -3.92 24.66 -22.53
CA GLY A 241 -3.70 24.12 -23.87
C GLY A 241 -2.63 23.02 -23.91
N ARG A 242 -2.33 22.52 -25.11
CA ARG A 242 -1.23 21.57 -25.34
C ARG A 242 0.11 22.28 -25.11
N VAL A 243 0.75 21.95 -24.00
CA VAL A 243 2.14 22.37 -23.72
C VAL A 243 3.08 21.32 -24.33
N PRO A 244 4.09 21.72 -25.13
CA PRO A 244 5.13 20.81 -25.57
C PRO A 244 5.82 20.16 -24.37
N LYS A 245 6.13 18.87 -24.48
CA LYS A 245 6.82 18.14 -23.42
C LYS A 245 8.24 18.64 -23.26
N GLY A 246 8.67 18.78 -22.01
CA GLY A 246 9.98 19.29 -21.71
C GLY A 246 10.12 20.78 -21.97
N GLU A 247 9.00 21.52 -22.25
CA GLU A 247 9.07 22.98 -22.38
C GLU A 247 9.60 23.58 -21.09
N ILE A 248 10.68 24.36 -21.21
CA ILE A 248 11.38 24.97 -20.08
C ILE A 248 10.54 26.14 -19.55
N ARG A 249 10.31 26.15 -18.24
CA ARG A 249 9.49 27.17 -17.60
C ARG A 249 10.21 28.52 -17.42
N HIS A 250 11.47 28.47 -17.04
CA HIS A 250 12.33 29.65 -16.79
C HIS A 250 13.66 29.47 -17.52
N PRO A 251 13.70 29.73 -18.87
CA PRO A 251 14.90 29.49 -19.67
C PRO A 251 16.07 30.44 -19.34
N ASP A 252 15.76 31.67 -18.89
CA ASP A 252 16.74 32.70 -18.61
C ASP A 252 17.22 32.72 -17.14
N ASP A 253 16.75 31.78 -16.32
CA ASP A 253 17.13 31.67 -14.91
C ASP A 253 18.23 30.63 -14.75
N GLU A 254 19.48 31.08 -14.61
CA GLU A 254 20.66 30.23 -14.52
C GLU A 254 20.59 29.25 -13.35
N VAL A 255 20.05 29.68 -12.19
CA VAL A 255 19.90 28.85 -10.98
C VAL A 255 18.91 27.71 -11.24
N ARG A 256 17.80 28.00 -11.93
CA ARG A 256 16.81 27.01 -12.32
C ARG A 256 17.33 26.07 -13.41
N MET A 257 18.14 26.58 -14.35
CA MET A 257 18.77 25.75 -15.37
C MET A 257 19.81 24.82 -14.75
N LYS A 258 20.60 25.30 -13.79
CA LYS A 258 21.57 24.46 -13.08
C LYS A 258 20.90 23.33 -12.27
N CYS A 259 19.78 23.64 -11.60
CA CYS A 259 18.95 22.63 -10.95
C CYS A 259 18.50 21.56 -11.96
N ARG A 260 17.97 21.97 -13.11
CA ARG A 260 17.57 21.07 -14.20
C ARG A 260 18.70 20.11 -14.60
N GLU A 261 19.87 20.65 -14.90
CA GLU A 261 21.05 19.84 -15.27
C GLU A 261 21.38 18.78 -14.21
N ASN A 262 21.39 19.17 -12.93
CA ASN A 262 21.68 18.27 -11.83
C ASN A 262 20.66 17.10 -11.77
N PHE A 263 19.37 17.41 -11.91
CA PHE A 263 18.32 16.39 -11.88
C PHE A 263 18.31 15.53 -13.16
N GLN A 264 18.57 16.10 -14.34
CA GLN A 264 18.70 15.34 -15.59
C GLN A 264 19.84 14.31 -15.49
N ALA A 265 21.01 14.74 -15.04
CA ALA A 265 22.15 13.84 -14.84
C ALA A 265 21.83 12.74 -13.82
N PHE A 266 21.16 13.07 -12.72
CA PHE A 266 20.73 12.10 -11.72
C PHE A 266 19.72 11.09 -12.28
N PHE A 267 18.69 11.52 -13.01
CA PHE A 267 17.70 10.62 -13.59
C PHE A 267 18.27 9.72 -14.69
N GLN A 268 19.20 10.23 -15.49
CA GLN A 268 19.92 9.41 -16.48
C GLN A 268 20.75 8.30 -15.81
N LYS A 269 21.48 8.62 -14.74
CA LYS A 269 22.21 7.63 -13.94
C LYS A 269 21.25 6.61 -13.28
N ALA A 270 20.12 7.08 -12.76
CA ALA A 270 19.13 6.23 -12.15
C ALA A 270 18.49 5.25 -13.16
N ALA A 271 18.19 5.72 -14.37
CA ALA A 271 17.66 4.86 -15.43
C ALA A 271 18.66 3.77 -15.88
N LYS A 272 19.98 4.03 -15.75
CA LYS A 272 21.05 3.05 -16.00
C LYS A 272 21.34 2.15 -14.80
N GLY A 273 20.69 2.37 -13.65
CA GLY A 273 20.95 1.62 -12.42
C GLY A 273 22.22 2.02 -11.65
N GLU A 274 22.89 3.12 -12.04
CA GLU A 274 24.13 3.60 -11.40
C GLU A 274 23.86 4.24 -10.03
N VAL A 275 22.67 4.82 -9.84
CA VAL A 275 22.21 5.41 -8.58
C VAL A 275 20.78 4.98 -8.27
N VAL A 276 20.39 5.02 -7.00
CA VAL A 276 19.05 4.61 -6.55
C VAL A 276 18.20 5.84 -6.24
N VAL A 277 17.02 5.92 -6.85
CA VAL A 277 16.02 6.95 -6.51
C VAL A 277 15.41 6.64 -5.14
N LYS A 278 15.50 7.59 -4.20
CA LYS A 278 14.86 7.43 -2.89
C LYS A 278 13.34 7.37 -2.98
N GLY A 279 12.73 6.60 -2.11
CA GLY A 279 11.29 6.60 -1.89
C GLY A 279 10.57 5.30 -2.23
N ALA A 280 11.28 4.20 -2.51
CA ALA A 280 10.67 2.89 -2.68
C ALA A 280 9.89 2.42 -1.43
N ASP A 281 10.18 3.01 -0.27
CA ASP A 281 9.51 2.78 1.01
C ASP A 281 8.35 3.76 1.30
N THR A 282 8.23 4.85 0.54
CA THR A 282 7.29 5.94 0.84
C THR A 282 6.41 6.37 -0.35
N VAL A 283 6.74 5.94 -1.55
CA VAL A 283 5.96 6.13 -2.79
C VAL A 283 5.41 4.76 -3.19
N PHE A 284 4.23 4.73 -3.76
CA PHE A 284 3.63 3.47 -4.21
C PHE A 284 3.96 3.19 -5.69
N PRO A 285 4.20 1.92 -6.08
CA PRO A 285 4.51 1.54 -7.47
C PRO A 285 3.46 2.01 -8.49
N HIS A 286 2.18 1.97 -8.13
CA HIS A 286 1.09 2.42 -9.01
C HIS A 286 1.17 3.92 -9.36
N GLU A 287 1.86 4.74 -8.57
CA GLU A 287 2.05 6.16 -8.89
C GLU A 287 2.99 6.36 -10.10
N VAL A 288 3.89 5.40 -10.35
CA VAL A 288 4.69 5.37 -11.60
C VAL A 288 3.80 4.96 -12.76
N ILE A 289 3.01 3.91 -12.58
CA ILE A 289 2.09 3.41 -13.61
C ILE A 289 1.06 4.48 -13.98
N SER A 290 0.41 5.11 -13.00
CA SER A 290 -0.56 6.20 -13.22
C SER A 290 0.04 7.32 -14.06
N ARG A 291 1.28 7.72 -13.77
CA ARG A 291 1.96 8.78 -14.51
C ARG A 291 2.21 8.41 -15.98
N ILE A 292 2.57 7.15 -16.25
CA ILE A 292 2.74 6.65 -17.62
C ILE A 292 1.39 6.64 -18.34
N TYR A 293 0.34 6.17 -17.70
CA TYR A 293 -1.03 6.18 -18.24
C TYR A 293 -1.57 7.60 -18.51
N ASP A 294 -1.41 8.50 -17.52
CA ASP A 294 -1.91 9.88 -17.58
C ASP A 294 -1.20 10.69 -18.69
N ALA A 295 0.03 10.32 -19.03
CA ALA A 295 0.74 10.91 -20.16
C ALA A 295 0.08 10.57 -21.51
N GLY A 296 -0.68 9.48 -21.60
CA GLY A 296 -1.47 9.08 -22.75
C GLY A 296 -0.70 9.12 -24.07
N ARG A 297 -1.38 9.47 -25.17
CA ARG A 297 -0.77 9.61 -26.51
C ARG A 297 0.35 10.65 -26.58
N ASN A 298 0.37 11.59 -25.64
CA ASN A 298 1.42 12.61 -25.58
C ASN A 298 2.74 12.08 -24.98
N GLY A 299 2.74 11.00 -24.19
CA GLY A 299 3.85 10.35 -23.49
C GLY A 299 4.52 11.27 -22.44
N LEU A 300 5.63 10.85 -21.88
CA LEU A 300 6.47 11.60 -20.93
C LEU A 300 7.62 12.31 -21.66
N SER A 301 8.18 13.41 -21.12
CA SER A 301 9.47 13.94 -21.58
C SER A 301 10.58 12.89 -21.36
N ALA A 302 11.71 13.02 -22.06
CA ALA A 302 12.83 12.09 -21.89
C ALA A 302 13.31 12.03 -20.43
N ASP A 303 13.33 13.17 -19.74
CA ASP A 303 13.73 13.26 -18.34
C ASP A 303 12.73 12.59 -17.40
N GLU A 304 11.43 12.76 -17.64
CA GLU A 304 10.38 12.05 -16.90
C GLU A 304 10.39 10.54 -17.17
N GLN A 305 10.75 10.10 -18.39
CA GLN A 305 10.93 8.67 -18.71
C GLN A 305 12.09 8.09 -17.89
N ASN A 306 13.25 8.75 -17.89
CA ASN A 306 14.40 8.33 -17.08
C ASN A 306 14.06 8.28 -15.59
N PHE A 307 13.30 9.25 -15.08
CA PHE A 307 12.83 9.25 -13.71
C PHE A 307 11.89 8.07 -13.42
N ALA A 308 10.96 7.76 -14.32
CA ALA A 308 10.03 6.63 -14.16
C ALA A 308 10.79 5.29 -14.14
N ILE A 309 11.75 5.09 -15.06
CA ILE A 309 12.59 3.89 -15.13
C ILE A 309 13.41 3.74 -13.85
N GLY A 310 14.12 4.80 -13.43
CA GLY A 310 14.95 4.76 -12.21
C GLY A 310 14.13 4.55 -10.94
N GLN A 311 12.93 5.13 -10.85
CA GLN A 311 12.04 4.93 -9.72
C GLN A 311 11.50 3.50 -9.68
N TRP A 312 11.14 2.92 -10.83
CA TRP A 312 10.72 1.53 -10.92
C TRP A 312 11.85 0.56 -10.53
N ALA A 313 13.06 0.80 -11.03
CA ALA A 313 14.23 0.00 -10.66
C ALA A 313 14.48 0.00 -9.13
N ALA A 314 14.22 1.12 -8.45
CA ALA A 314 14.30 1.18 -6.99
C ALA A 314 13.26 0.30 -6.29
N PHE A 315 12.02 0.21 -6.81
CA PHE A 315 11.02 -0.73 -6.28
C PHE A 315 11.41 -2.18 -6.48
N VAL A 316 11.88 -2.52 -7.68
CA VAL A 316 12.34 -3.89 -7.99
C VAL A 316 13.50 -4.29 -7.08
N LYS A 317 14.47 -3.38 -6.89
CA LYS A 317 15.60 -3.61 -5.98
C LYS A 317 15.14 -3.85 -4.55
N ALA A 318 14.29 -2.98 -4.02
CA ALA A 318 13.75 -3.11 -2.66
C ALA A 318 12.95 -4.41 -2.46
N ALA A 319 12.17 -4.81 -3.47
CA ALA A 319 11.41 -6.06 -3.43
C ALA A 319 12.31 -7.30 -3.51
N LYS A 320 13.40 -7.26 -4.29
CA LYS A 320 14.42 -8.34 -4.36
C LYS A 320 15.18 -8.47 -3.03
N GLU A 321 15.59 -7.36 -2.43
CA GLU A 321 16.27 -7.35 -1.13
C GLU A 321 15.37 -7.88 0.00
N GLY A 322 14.06 -7.63 -0.12
CA GLY A 322 13.07 -8.21 0.76
C GLY A 322 12.97 -9.74 0.63
N GLY A 323 13.32 -10.36 -0.50
CA GLY A 323 13.22 -11.80 -0.80
C GLY A 323 11.77 -12.27 -1.08
N GLY A 324 11.57 -13.56 -1.21
CA GLY A 324 10.25 -14.25 -1.13
C GLY A 324 9.33 -14.23 -2.36
N LEU A 325 9.63 -13.47 -3.39
CA LEU A 325 8.82 -13.44 -4.61
C LEU A 325 9.35 -14.34 -5.74
N SER A 326 10.40 -15.11 -5.52
CA SER A 326 11.08 -15.88 -6.57
C SER A 326 10.25 -16.99 -7.20
N LYS A 327 9.23 -17.50 -6.52
CA LYS A 327 8.32 -18.55 -7.00
C LYS A 327 6.85 -18.11 -6.95
N CYS A 328 6.61 -16.82 -7.17
CA CYS A 328 5.26 -16.26 -7.16
C CYS A 328 4.72 -16.10 -8.58
N VAL A 329 3.43 -16.34 -8.74
CA VAL A 329 2.65 -16.01 -9.92
C VAL A 329 1.69 -14.88 -9.58
N ALA A 330 1.62 -13.85 -10.42
CA ALA A 330 0.66 -12.76 -10.26
C ALA A 330 -0.60 -13.02 -11.11
N LEU A 331 -1.76 -13.02 -10.47
CA LEU A 331 -3.08 -13.03 -11.08
C LEU A 331 -3.70 -11.65 -10.88
N CYS A 332 -3.81 -10.89 -11.96
CA CYS A 332 -4.21 -9.49 -11.93
C CYS A 332 -5.66 -9.34 -12.40
N ASP A 333 -6.51 -8.86 -11.51
CA ASP A 333 -7.90 -8.57 -11.82
C ASP A 333 -8.00 -7.24 -12.61
N PHE A 334 -8.54 -7.36 -13.82
CA PHE A 334 -8.81 -6.26 -14.74
C PHE A 334 -10.30 -6.10 -15.06
N SER A 335 -11.17 -6.72 -14.28
CA SER A 335 -12.62 -6.61 -14.42
C SER A 335 -13.11 -5.16 -14.30
N GLY A 336 -14.35 -4.91 -14.73
CA GLY A 336 -14.94 -3.58 -14.75
C GLY A 336 -15.03 -2.91 -13.37
N SER A 337 -15.20 -3.69 -12.29
CA SER A 337 -15.23 -3.19 -10.90
C SER A 337 -13.87 -2.65 -10.43
N MET A 338 -12.78 -3.10 -11.04
CA MET A 338 -11.42 -2.62 -10.77
C MET A 338 -11.07 -1.31 -11.46
N ASN A 339 -11.97 -0.71 -12.27
CA ASN A 339 -11.67 0.51 -13.01
C ASN A 339 -11.15 1.65 -12.12
N GLY A 340 -10.15 2.39 -12.64
CA GLY A 340 -9.50 3.47 -11.92
C GLY A 340 -8.26 3.01 -11.14
N LEU A 341 -8.13 3.47 -9.90
CA LEU A 341 -6.94 3.20 -9.07
C LEU A 341 -6.72 1.71 -8.76
N PRO A 342 -7.73 0.90 -8.41
CA PRO A 342 -7.50 -0.52 -8.13
C PRO A 342 -6.82 -1.26 -9.28
N LYS A 343 -7.23 -0.99 -10.53
CA LYS A 343 -6.62 -1.55 -11.73
C LYS A 343 -5.16 -1.16 -11.90
N LEU A 344 -4.83 0.11 -11.66
CA LEU A 344 -3.44 0.60 -11.71
C LEU A 344 -2.57 -0.06 -10.63
N ILE A 345 -3.14 -0.34 -9.46
CA ILE A 345 -2.44 -1.00 -8.37
C ILE A 345 -2.23 -2.48 -8.69
N SER A 346 -3.27 -3.18 -9.17
CA SER A 346 -3.17 -4.57 -9.63
C SER A 346 -2.09 -4.70 -10.69
N THR A 347 -2.09 -3.81 -11.69
CA THR A 347 -1.04 -3.72 -12.73
C THR A 347 0.35 -3.55 -12.10
N ALA A 348 0.50 -2.58 -11.20
CA ALA A 348 1.80 -2.25 -10.61
C ALA A 348 2.37 -3.39 -9.76
N LEU A 349 1.54 -4.00 -8.91
CA LEU A 349 1.96 -5.11 -8.07
C LEU A 349 2.23 -6.36 -8.91
N GLY A 350 1.40 -6.63 -9.92
CA GLY A 350 1.60 -7.75 -10.85
C GLY A 350 2.91 -7.63 -11.63
N LEU A 351 3.19 -6.46 -12.21
CA LEU A 351 4.46 -6.20 -12.91
C LEU A 351 5.67 -6.32 -11.98
N LEU A 352 5.54 -5.85 -10.73
CA LEU A 352 6.61 -5.97 -9.74
C LEU A 352 6.90 -7.45 -9.43
N VAL A 353 5.86 -8.24 -9.21
CA VAL A 353 5.99 -9.70 -8.99
C VAL A 353 6.63 -10.38 -10.21
N ALA A 354 6.14 -10.10 -11.42
CA ALA A 354 6.66 -10.69 -12.65
C ALA A 354 8.16 -10.42 -12.85
N GLU A 355 8.61 -9.21 -12.53
CA GLU A 355 10.02 -8.83 -12.69
C GLU A 355 10.92 -9.37 -11.57
N VAL A 356 10.42 -9.37 -10.33
CA VAL A 356 11.18 -9.89 -9.18
C VAL A 356 11.29 -11.40 -9.20
N SER A 357 10.21 -12.12 -9.60
CA SER A 357 10.22 -13.58 -9.75
C SER A 357 11.05 -14.05 -10.96
N GLY A 358 11.35 -13.15 -11.90
CA GLY A 358 12.01 -13.50 -13.16
C GLY A 358 11.10 -14.21 -14.16
N SER A 359 9.82 -14.39 -13.86
CA SER A 359 8.86 -15.03 -14.78
C SER A 359 8.55 -14.15 -15.98
N ASN A 360 8.69 -12.83 -15.84
CA ASN A 360 8.37 -11.83 -16.85
C ASN A 360 6.96 -12.00 -17.46
N LYS A 361 6.01 -12.51 -16.69
CA LYS A 361 4.62 -12.68 -17.13
C LYS A 361 3.65 -12.50 -16.00
N ILE A 362 2.44 -12.06 -16.32
CA ILE A 362 1.30 -11.99 -15.43
C ILE A 362 0.16 -12.80 -16.02
N LEU A 363 -0.73 -13.29 -15.15
CA LEU A 363 -1.97 -13.89 -15.57
C LEU A 363 -3.08 -12.84 -15.40
N THR A 364 -3.89 -12.62 -16.43
CA THR A 364 -5.05 -11.74 -16.34
C THR A 364 -6.21 -12.47 -15.71
N PHE A 365 -6.98 -11.79 -14.89
CA PHE A 365 -8.18 -12.31 -14.25
C PHE A 365 -9.38 -11.53 -14.78
N ASP A 366 -9.98 -12.08 -15.83
CA ASP A 366 -11.18 -11.58 -16.50
C ASP A 366 -12.02 -12.76 -17.00
N SER A 367 -12.99 -12.53 -17.88
CA SER A 367 -13.87 -13.59 -18.42
C SER A 367 -13.12 -14.71 -19.12
N VAL A 368 -11.93 -14.44 -19.64
CA VAL A 368 -11.04 -15.42 -20.29
C VAL A 368 -9.63 -15.15 -19.82
N PRO A 369 -9.21 -15.73 -18.68
CA PRO A 369 -7.85 -15.58 -18.17
C PRO A 369 -6.81 -15.93 -19.23
N LYS A 370 -5.77 -15.13 -19.34
CA LYS A 370 -4.68 -15.36 -20.30
C LYS A 370 -3.33 -14.91 -19.74
N TRP A 371 -2.27 -15.57 -20.16
CA TRP A 371 -0.92 -15.11 -19.91
C TRP A 371 -0.59 -13.87 -20.75
N HIS A 372 0.02 -12.88 -20.13
CA HIS A 372 0.65 -11.75 -20.80
C HIS A 372 2.13 -11.76 -20.46
N GLU A 373 2.96 -11.93 -21.51
CA GLU A 373 4.40 -12.10 -21.38
C GLU A 373 5.14 -10.83 -21.80
N PHE A 374 6.20 -10.49 -21.07
CA PHE A 374 7.07 -9.36 -21.33
C PHE A 374 8.46 -9.85 -21.72
N ARG A 375 9.17 -9.08 -22.53
CA ARG A 375 10.59 -9.34 -22.77
C ARG A 375 11.39 -8.94 -21.55
N THR A 376 12.51 -9.62 -21.31
CA THR A 376 13.38 -9.31 -20.16
C THR A 376 13.95 -7.90 -20.23
N GLU A 377 14.25 -7.41 -21.44
CA GLU A 377 14.79 -6.08 -21.72
C GLU A 377 13.74 -4.96 -21.69
N ASP A 378 12.44 -5.28 -21.65
CA ASP A 378 11.39 -4.28 -21.66
C ASP A 378 11.48 -3.37 -20.42
N THR A 379 11.54 -2.08 -20.67
CA THR A 379 11.41 -1.07 -19.62
C THR A 379 9.99 -1.03 -19.08
N ILE A 380 9.80 -0.45 -17.90
CA ILE A 380 8.44 -0.26 -17.34
C ILE A 380 7.51 0.49 -18.31
N LEU A 381 8.03 1.40 -19.11
CA LEU A 381 7.26 2.13 -20.11
C LEU A 381 6.70 1.20 -21.19
N GLN A 382 7.53 0.28 -21.69
CA GLN A 382 7.15 -0.71 -22.70
C GLN A 382 6.19 -1.75 -22.13
N ARG A 383 6.43 -2.24 -20.91
CA ARG A 383 5.53 -3.17 -20.21
C ARG A 383 4.14 -2.59 -20.01
N VAL A 384 4.05 -1.34 -19.58
CA VAL A 384 2.76 -0.65 -19.41
C VAL A 384 2.08 -0.42 -20.76
N ALA A 385 2.83 -0.02 -21.79
CA ALA A 385 2.28 0.19 -23.13
C ALA A 385 1.69 -1.10 -23.73
N SER A 386 2.34 -2.25 -23.54
CA SER A 386 1.84 -3.54 -24.04
C SER A 386 0.54 -3.95 -23.35
N LEU A 387 0.38 -3.64 -22.05
CA LEU A 387 -0.85 -3.93 -21.31
C LEU A 387 -2.04 -3.06 -21.72
N THR A 388 -1.83 -1.81 -22.17
CA THR A 388 -2.93 -0.89 -22.51
C THR A 388 -3.79 -1.37 -23.67
N HIS A 389 -3.26 -2.19 -24.56
CA HIS A 389 -3.99 -2.75 -25.70
C HIS A 389 -4.81 -4.01 -25.35
N ASP A 390 -4.41 -4.74 -24.32
CA ASP A 390 -4.94 -6.06 -23.97
C ASP A 390 -5.74 -6.09 -22.66
N LEU A 391 -5.79 -5.00 -21.92
CA LEU A 391 -6.45 -4.95 -20.62
C LEU A 391 -7.96 -5.16 -20.75
N GLY A 392 -8.37 -6.32 -20.25
CA GLY A 392 -9.66 -6.93 -20.30
C GLY A 392 -10.86 -5.98 -20.23
N GLN A 393 -11.80 -6.23 -21.11
CA GLN A 393 -13.16 -5.68 -21.08
C GLN A 393 -14.12 -6.73 -20.48
N GLY A 394 -13.58 -7.77 -19.82
CA GLY A 394 -14.34 -8.84 -19.21
C GLY A 394 -15.17 -8.38 -18.03
N LEU A 395 -16.38 -8.93 -17.91
CA LEU A 395 -17.31 -8.66 -16.82
C LEU A 395 -17.27 -9.76 -15.74
N SER A 396 -16.58 -10.89 -16.02
CA SER A 396 -16.54 -12.08 -15.15
C SER A 396 -15.10 -12.48 -14.79
N THR A 397 -14.95 -13.23 -13.70
CA THR A 397 -13.68 -13.66 -13.11
C THR A 397 -13.71 -15.18 -12.87
N ASP A 398 -13.15 -15.99 -13.78
CA ASP A 398 -13.12 -17.46 -13.67
C ASP A 398 -11.81 -17.93 -13.02
N PHE A 399 -11.88 -18.20 -11.71
CA PHE A 399 -10.72 -18.62 -10.92
C PHE A 399 -10.22 -20.01 -11.27
N GLN A 400 -11.12 -20.95 -11.58
CA GLN A 400 -10.73 -22.32 -11.95
C GLN A 400 -9.94 -22.33 -13.26
N MET A 401 -10.41 -21.60 -14.27
CA MET A 401 -9.69 -21.46 -15.55
C MET A 401 -8.30 -20.85 -15.34
N ALA A 402 -8.17 -19.85 -14.42
CA ALA A 402 -6.86 -19.28 -14.09
C ALA A 402 -5.93 -20.35 -13.48
N MET A 403 -6.42 -21.19 -12.57
CA MET A 403 -5.64 -22.29 -11.97
C MET A 403 -5.25 -23.36 -13.00
N ASP A 404 -6.12 -23.67 -13.95
CA ASP A 404 -5.83 -24.59 -15.05
C ASP A 404 -4.73 -24.05 -15.97
N LEU A 405 -4.70 -22.73 -16.22
CA LEU A 405 -3.63 -22.09 -16.97
C LEU A 405 -2.27 -22.14 -16.25
N VAL A 406 -2.27 -21.96 -14.92
CA VAL A 406 -1.05 -22.11 -14.11
C VAL A 406 -0.54 -23.54 -14.18
N LEU A 407 -1.42 -24.52 -14.01
CA LEU A 407 -1.06 -25.95 -14.12
C LEU A 407 -0.59 -26.31 -15.54
N GLY A 408 -1.24 -25.76 -16.56
CA GLY A 408 -0.84 -25.91 -17.97
C GLY A 408 0.58 -25.40 -18.25
N ASP A 409 0.94 -24.24 -17.67
CA ASP A 409 2.28 -23.67 -17.77
C ASP A 409 3.33 -24.55 -17.04
N VAL A 410 2.99 -25.08 -15.87
CA VAL A 410 3.84 -26.02 -15.11
C VAL A 410 4.11 -27.28 -15.95
N LYS A 411 3.08 -27.84 -16.60
CA LYS A 411 3.21 -29.00 -17.48
C LYS A 411 4.05 -28.69 -18.73
N ALA A 412 3.78 -27.56 -19.39
CA ALA A 412 4.49 -27.14 -20.61
C ALA A 412 5.99 -26.94 -20.36
N ARG A 413 6.35 -26.37 -19.22
CA ARG A 413 7.76 -26.19 -18.82
C ARG A 413 8.39 -27.43 -18.20
N ARG A 414 7.64 -28.50 -18.01
CA ARG A 414 8.08 -29.73 -17.34
C ARG A 414 8.73 -29.44 -15.97
N CYS A 415 8.09 -28.56 -15.17
CA CYS A 415 8.59 -28.17 -13.87
C CYS A 415 8.81 -29.40 -12.97
N ARG A 416 9.91 -29.40 -12.22
CA ARG A 416 10.13 -30.38 -11.15
C ARG A 416 9.36 -29.94 -9.89
N PRO A 417 9.13 -30.83 -8.91
CA PRO A 417 8.46 -30.47 -7.66
C PRO A 417 9.07 -29.26 -6.95
N GLU A 418 10.40 -29.15 -6.97
CA GLU A 418 11.14 -28.04 -6.37
C GLU A 418 11.00 -26.71 -7.11
N ASP A 419 10.58 -26.72 -8.39
CA ASP A 419 10.44 -25.55 -9.24
C ASP A 419 8.99 -25.06 -9.38
N LEU A 420 8.05 -25.71 -8.70
CA LEU A 420 6.65 -25.32 -8.69
C LEU A 420 6.47 -23.90 -8.13
N PRO A 421 5.46 -23.15 -8.61
CA PRO A 421 5.11 -21.89 -7.98
C PRO A 421 4.66 -22.12 -6.54
N LYS A 422 5.19 -21.31 -5.62
CA LYS A 422 4.87 -21.38 -4.20
C LYS A 422 3.58 -20.61 -3.87
N ASP A 423 3.43 -19.43 -4.46
CA ASP A 423 2.32 -18.53 -4.20
C ASP A 423 1.65 -18.05 -5.48
N LEU A 424 0.33 -18.02 -5.48
CA LEU A 424 -0.50 -17.32 -6.46
C LEU A 424 -1.04 -16.05 -5.81
N LEU A 425 -0.55 -14.89 -6.24
CA LEU A 425 -0.95 -13.59 -5.72
C LEU A 425 -2.11 -13.04 -6.54
N VAL A 426 -3.30 -13.05 -5.98
CA VAL A 426 -4.55 -12.62 -6.63
C VAL A 426 -4.85 -11.17 -6.23
N PHE A 427 -4.55 -10.23 -7.11
CA PHE A 427 -4.79 -8.80 -6.91
C PHE A 427 -6.18 -8.41 -7.39
N THR A 428 -7.15 -8.26 -6.49
CA THR A 428 -8.58 -8.16 -6.79
C THR A 428 -9.30 -7.18 -5.85
N ASP A 429 -10.56 -6.85 -6.15
CA ASP A 429 -11.49 -6.17 -5.22
C ASP A 429 -12.34 -7.16 -4.41
N MET A 430 -12.03 -8.46 -4.48
CA MET A 430 -12.76 -9.57 -3.87
C MET A 430 -14.18 -9.82 -4.44
N GLY A 431 -14.56 -9.14 -5.50
CA GLY A 431 -15.82 -9.36 -6.21
C GLY A 431 -15.66 -10.40 -7.30
N TRP A 432 -15.68 -11.69 -6.95
CA TRP A 432 -15.57 -12.78 -7.92
C TRP A 432 -16.97 -13.21 -8.39
N ASP A 433 -17.02 -13.67 -9.65
CA ASP A 433 -18.23 -14.32 -10.17
C ASP A 433 -18.37 -15.73 -9.60
N ASP A 434 -19.56 -16.31 -9.76
CA ASP A 434 -19.78 -17.72 -9.49
C ASP A 434 -18.77 -18.56 -10.27
N ALA A 435 -17.86 -19.22 -9.55
CA ALA A 435 -16.80 -20.03 -10.14
C ALA A 435 -17.34 -21.25 -10.91
N CYS A 436 -18.62 -21.54 -10.78
CA CYS A 436 -19.34 -22.62 -11.43
C CYS A 436 -20.49 -22.06 -12.23
N GLY A 437 -20.21 -21.68 -13.45
CA GLY A 437 -21.13 -21.50 -14.54
C GLY A 437 -22.62 -21.69 -14.28
N SER A 438 -23.32 -20.73 -13.67
CA SER A 438 -24.71 -20.55 -13.95
C SER A 438 -24.81 -20.00 -15.38
N SER A 439 -24.97 -20.91 -16.32
CA SER A 439 -25.15 -20.61 -17.73
C SER A 439 -26.39 -19.73 -17.92
N ARG A 440 -26.20 -18.40 -17.98
CA ARG A 440 -27.08 -17.60 -18.81
C ARG A 440 -26.72 -17.94 -20.25
N GLN A 441 -27.67 -18.57 -20.93
CA GLN A 441 -27.64 -18.90 -22.35
C GLN A 441 -27.16 -17.72 -23.18
N GLY A 442 -25.92 -17.76 -23.61
CA GLY A 442 -25.40 -16.99 -24.72
C GLY A 442 -24.78 -18.01 -25.68
N THR A 443 -25.50 -18.30 -26.73
CA THR A 443 -25.08 -19.07 -27.90
C THR A 443 -23.68 -18.68 -28.37
N TYR A 444 -22.66 -19.55 -28.13
CA TYR A 444 -21.52 -19.67 -29.05
C TYR A 444 -20.80 -21.01 -28.86
N SER A 445 -20.76 -21.75 -29.97
CA SER A 445 -19.84 -22.81 -30.36
C SER A 445 -19.84 -24.14 -29.58
N LYS A 446 -20.37 -25.13 -30.26
CA LYS A 446 -20.20 -26.58 -30.03
C LYS A 446 -18.69 -26.94 -30.09
N ASN A 447 -18.22 -27.52 -29.01
CA ASN A 447 -17.12 -28.50 -28.85
C ASN A 447 -16.20 -28.14 -27.69
N HIS A 448 -16.71 -28.27 -26.46
CA HIS A 448 -15.88 -28.66 -25.30
C HIS A 448 -16.83 -29.35 -24.31
N TYR A 449 -16.46 -30.49 -23.83
CA TYR A 449 -17.21 -31.27 -22.83
C TYR A 449 -17.48 -30.43 -21.59
N ARG A 450 -18.70 -29.91 -21.48
CA ARG A 450 -19.21 -29.35 -20.23
C ARG A 450 -19.82 -30.51 -19.43
N HIS A 451 -19.11 -30.99 -18.45
CA HIS A 451 -19.79 -31.60 -17.30
C HIS A 451 -20.54 -30.49 -16.58
N VAL A 452 -21.87 -30.55 -16.65
CA VAL A 452 -22.75 -29.78 -15.74
C VAL A 452 -22.54 -30.38 -14.36
N VAL A 453 -21.65 -29.79 -13.57
CA VAL A 453 -21.51 -30.10 -12.15
C VAL A 453 -22.45 -29.16 -11.41
N LYS A 454 -23.36 -29.75 -10.61
CA LYS A 454 -24.17 -29.02 -9.65
C LYS A 454 -23.25 -28.14 -8.80
N THR A 455 -23.70 -26.92 -8.48
CA THR A 455 -23.04 -25.96 -7.59
C THR A 455 -22.41 -26.67 -6.38
N GLU A 456 -21.09 -26.89 -6.46
CA GLU A 456 -20.30 -27.40 -5.36
C GLU A 456 -19.65 -26.23 -4.64
N SER A 457 -19.52 -26.32 -3.32
CA SER A 457 -18.97 -25.24 -2.49
C SER A 457 -17.50 -24.95 -2.82
N TRP A 458 -17.00 -23.76 -2.52
CA TRP A 458 -15.58 -23.38 -2.66
C TRP A 458 -14.59 -24.44 -2.12
N GLN A 459 -14.93 -25.13 -1.04
CA GLN A 459 -14.11 -26.22 -0.49
C GLN A 459 -13.94 -27.38 -1.47
N THR A 460 -14.98 -27.71 -2.23
CA THR A 460 -14.92 -28.74 -3.26
C THR A 460 -14.05 -28.32 -4.43
N HIS A 461 -14.04 -27.03 -4.80
CA HIS A 461 -13.14 -26.51 -5.84
C HIS A 461 -11.67 -26.62 -5.46
N ILE A 462 -11.31 -26.26 -4.23
CA ILE A 462 -9.93 -26.43 -3.73
C ILE A 462 -9.51 -27.91 -3.77
N GLN A 463 -10.41 -28.82 -3.40
CA GLN A 463 -10.13 -30.25 -3.49
C GLN A 463 -9.93 -30.74 -4.93
N MET A 464 -10.73 -30.25 -5.87
CA MET A 464 -10.56 -30.55 -7.30
C MET A 464 -9.23 -30.00 -7.83
N ILE A 465 -8.84 -28.80 -7.48
CA ILE A 465 -7.55 -28.21 -7.82
C ILE A 465 -6.40 -29.06 -7.27
N ARG A 466 -6.45 -29.43 -5.99
CA ARG A 466 -5.43 -30.28 -5.34
C ARG A 466 -5.31 -31.63 -6.05
N GLU A 467 -6.43 -32.25 -6.41
CA GLU A 467 -6.42 -33.53 -7.12
C GLU A 467 -5.88 -33.40 -8.54
N ALA A 468 -6.21 -32.34 -9.27
CA ALA A 468 -5.67 -32.08 -10.61
C ALA A 468 -4.14 -31.89 -10.58
N TRP A 469 -3.62 -31.18 -9.56
CA TRP A 469 -2.18 -30.99 -9.37
C TRP A 469 -1.49 -32.29 -8.98
N ARG A 470 -2.06 -33.08 -8.06
CA ARG A 470 -1.54 -34.40 -7.68
C ARG A 470 -1.39 -35.32 -8.88
N ARG A 471 -2.45 -35.45 -9.70
CA ARG A 471 -2.42 -36.25 -10.93
C ARG A 471 -1.36 -35.75 -11.90
N ALA A 472 -1.22 -34.47 -12.08
CA ALA A 472 -0.20 -33.90 -12.95
C ALA A 472 1.22 -34.28 -12.52
N GLY A 473 1.49 -34.33 -11.21
CA GLY A 473 2.79 -34.77 -10.67
C GLY A 473 3.06 -36.24 -11.02
N GLU A 474 2.08 -37.11 -10.79
CA GLU A 474 2.19 -38.55 -11.11
C GLU A 474 2.35 -38.81 -12.62
N ASP A 475 1.56 -38.11 -13.45
CA ASP A 475 1.62 -38.22 -14.91
C ASP A 475 2.98 -37.79 -15.49
N MET A 476 3.59 -36.77 -14.92
CA MET A 476 4.83 -36.17 -15.42
C MET A 476 6.10 -36.88 -14.92
N TRP A 477 6.10 -37.33 -13.68
CA TRP A 477 7.32 -37.80 -12.99
C TRP A 477 7.19 -39.18 -12.36
N GLY A 478 6.05 -39.85 -12.54
CA GLY A 478 5.76 -41.19 -12.08
C GLY A 478 5.05 -41.29 -10.72
N PRO A 479 4.58 -42.49 -10.37
CA PRO A 479 3.81 -42.73 -9.15
C PRO A 479 4.54 -42.27 -7.89
N GLY A 480 3.80 -41.60 -7.00
CA GLY A 480 4.31 -41.04 -5.74
C GLY A 480 4.86 -39.63 -5.83
N THR A 481 4.94 -39.03 -7.04
CA THR A 481 5.27 -37.62 -7.18
C THR A 481 4.03 -36.74 -6.97
N VAL A 482 3.98 -36.06 -5.86
CA VAL A 482 2.83 -35.21 -5.50
C VAL A 482 3.13 -33.74 -5.80
N PHE A 483 2.39 -33.15 -6.74
CA PHE A 483 2.38 -31.72 -6.92
C PHE A 483 1.38 -31.07 -5.95
N GLN A 484 1.82 -30.04 -5.24
CA GLN A 484 0.93 -29.18 -4.46
C GLN A 484 0.60 -27.94 -5.27
N PRO A 485 -0.66 -27.49 -5.28
CA PRO A 485 -0.99 -26.19 -5.86
C PRO A 485 -0.32 -25.07 -5.07
N PRO A 486 -0.08 -23.91 -5.70
CA PRO A 486 0.44 -22.76 -4.99
C PRO A 486 -0.52 -22.32 -3.89
N ARG A 487 0.01 -21.79 -2.78
CA ARG A 487 -0.78 -21.11 -1.77
C ARG A 487 -1.47 -19.90 -2.41
N ILE A 488 -2.76 -19.72 -2.15
CA ILE A 488 -3.59 -18.66 -2.72
C ILE A 488 -3.50 -17.44 -1.80
N VAL A 489 -2.96 -16.34 -2.29
CA VAL A 489 -2.89 -15.08 -1.57
C VAL A 489 -3.90 -14.11 -2.17
N VAL A 490 -5.07 -14.00 -1.57
CA VAL A 490 -6.09 -13.04 -1.98
C VAL A 490 -5.73 -11.67 -1.41
N TRP A 491 -5.45 -10.73 -2.30
CA TRP A 491 -5.00 -9.39 -1.92
C TRP A 491 -6.02 -8.34 -2.31
N ASN A 492 -6.78 -7.88 -1.31
CA ASN A 492 -7.83 -6.88 -1.49
C ASN A 492 -7.25 -5.48 -1.80
N LEU A 493 -7.65 -4.90 -2.92
CA LEU A 493 -7.22 -3.58 -3.40
C LEU A 493 -8.29 -2.50 -3.32
N ALA A 494 -9.56 -2.87 -3.07
CA ALA A 494 -10.67 -1.93 -3.06
C ALA A 494 -11.70 -2.26 -1.97
N ALA A 495 -12.47 -1.25 -1.57
CA ALA A 495 -13.49 -1.40 -0.53
C ALA A 495 -14.86 -1.87 -1.06
N SER A 496 -15.00 -2.06 -2.37
CA SER A 496 -16.29 -2.34 -3.03
C SER A 496 -16.94 -3.64 -2.60
N CYS A 497 -16.14 -4.69 -2.34
CA CYS A 497 -16.61 -6.02 -1.97
C CYS A 497 -15.90 -6.52 -0.71
N SER A 498 -15.61 -5.62 0.23
CA SER A 498 -14.83 -5.94 1.42
C SER A 498 -15.52 -6.87 2.43
N ASP A 499 -16.80 -7.17 2.22
CA ASP A 499 -17.59 -8.09 3.04
C ASP A 499 -17.66 -9.52 2.46
N ASN A 500 -16.99 -9.76 1.32
CA ASN A 500 -16.92 -11.06 0.68
C ASN A 500 -15.61 -11.75 1.06
N PHE A 501 -15.62 -12.61 2.05
CA PHE A 501 -14.43 -13.33 2.48
C PHE A 501 -14.34 -14.68 1.79
N HIS A 502 -13.24 -14.91 1.06
CA HIS A 502 -13.02 -16.15 0.29
C HIS A 502 -12.38 -17.28 1.12
N ALA A 503 -12.11 -17.04 2.38
CA ALA A 503 -11.59 -18.05 3.30
C ALA A 503 -11.95 -17.72 4.75
N ARG A 504 -11.97 -18.76 5.59
CA ARG A 504 -12.06 -18.62 7.04
C ARG A 504 -10.70 -18.30 7.63
N ALA A 505 -10.68 -17.71 8.84
CA ALA A 505 -9.45 -17.28 9.51
C ALA A 505 -8.39 -18.39 9.67
N ASN A 506 -8.83 -19.63 9.83
CA ASN A 506 -7.95 -20.81 10.02
C ASN A 506 -7.95 -21.76 8.81
N GLU A 507 -8.27 -21.28 7.63
CA GLU A 507 -8.30 -22.11 6.41
C GLU A 507 -6.88 -22.24 5.83
N ASP A 508 -6.38 -23.47 5.73
CA ASP A 508 -5.04 -23.75 5.23
C ASP A 508 -4.91 -23.54 3.72
N GLY A 509 -3.76 -23.01 3.30
CA GLY A 509 -3.41 -22.77 1.90
C GLY A 509 -4.02 -21.51 1.31
N VAL A 510 -4.68 -20.69 2.12
CA VAL A 510 -5.19 -19.38 1.72
C VAL A 510 -4.70 -18.29 2.67
N VAL A 511 -4.28 -17.17 2.12
CA VAL A 511 -3.87 -15.97 2.86
C VAL A 511 -4.70 -14.79 2.40
N LEU A 512 -5.17 -13.98 3.32
CA LEU A 512 -5.90 -12.75 3.04
C LEU A 512 -5.03 -11.54 3.39
N LEU A 513 -4.81 -10.66 2.43
CA LEU A 513 -4.10 -9.39 2.60
C LEU A 513 -4.94 -8.24 2.06
N SER A 514 -4.62 -7.02 2.46
CA SER A 514 -5.24 -5.83 1.87
C SER A 514 -4.30 -4.63 1.92
N GLY A 515 -4.49 -3.71 0.99
CA GLY A 515 -3.73 -2.46 0.91
C GLY A 515 -2.87 -2.35 -0.35
N TRP A 516 -2.21 -1.21 -0.51
CA TRP A 516 -1.51 -0.85 -1.75
C TRP A 516 0.01 -0.86 -1.61
N SER A 517 0.51 -1.18 -0.42
CA SER A 517 1.95 -1.13 -0.11
C SER A 517 2.68 -2.40 -0.51
N PRO A 518 3.73 -2.33 -1.33
CA PRO A 518 4.58 -3.48 -1.60
C PRO A 518 5.33 -3.99 -0.36
N ALA A 519 5.40 -3.19 0.72
CA ALA A 519 6.00 -3.63 1.98
C ALA A 519 5.28 -4.87 2.57
N LEU A 520 4.01 -5.07 2.21
CA LEU A 520 3.22 -6.23 2.65
C LEU A 520 3.70 -7.56 2.03
N PHE A 521 4.51 -7.55 0.97
CA PHE A 521 5.16 -8.78 0.46
C PHE A 521 6.03 -9.46 1.53
N LYS A 522 6.53 -8.72 2.53
CA LYS A 522 7.30 -9.28 3.65
C LYS A 522 6.52 -10.34 4.43
N VAL A 523 5.20 -10.25 4.47
CA VAL A 523 4.35 -11.23 5.16
C VAL A 523 4.51 -12.62 4.56
N LEU A 524 4.72 -12.71 3.24
CA LEU A 524 4.91 -13.97 2.53
C LEU A 524 6.29 -14.62 2.79
N GLN A 525 7.18 -13.89 3.48
CA GLN A 525 8.57 -14.27 3.72
C GLN A 525 8.87 -14.60 5.17
N ALA A 526 7.86 -14.53 6.05
CA ALA A 526 8.06 -14.75 7.49
C ALA A 526 8.77 -16.09 7.72
N LYS A 527 10.09 -16.02 8.04
CA LYS A 527 10.93 -17.19 8.25
C LYS A 527 10.61 -17.92 9.57
N SER A 528 9.93 -17.26 10.48
CA SER A 528 9.66 -17.75 11.82
C SER A 528 8.34 -18.51 11.96
N VAL A 529 7.42 -18.36 11.01
CA VAL A 529 6.11 -19.04 11.01
C VAL A 529 5.78 -19.35 9.55
N GLU A 530 5.45 -20.59 9.24
CA GLU A 530 4.78 -20.91 7.97
C GLU A 530 3.43 -20.21 7.98
N VAL A 531 3.27 -19.21 7.10
CA VAL A 531 2.03 -18.45 6.97
C VAL A 531 1.15 -19.20 6.01
N GLU A 532 0.25 -20.01 6.53
CA GLU A 532 -0.63 -20.86 5.74
C GLU A 532 -2.11 -20.44 5.82
N THR A 533 -2.47 -19.69 6.86
CA THR A 533 -3.86 -19.26 7.09
C THR A 533 -3.98 -17.73 7.13
N PRO A 534 -5.20 -17.18 6.92
CA PRO A 534 -5.45 -15.73 7.10
C PRO A 534 -5.07 -15.21 8.49
N TYR A 535 -5.33 -15.99 9.54
CA TYR A 535 -4.97 -15.60 10.90
C TYR A 535 -3.45 -15.55 11.12
N GLN A 536 -2.71 -16.53 10.61
CA GLN A 536 -1.25 -16.52 10.70
C GLN A 536 -0.65 -15.34 9.91
N ALA A 537 -1.24 -15.00 8.76
CA ALA A 537 -0.84 -13.81 7.99
C ALA A 537 -1.07 -12.51 8.76
N LEU A 538 -2.16 -12.40 9.50
CA LEU A 538 -2.42 -11.29 10.40
C LEU A 538 -1.38 -11.24 11.53
N ARG A 539 -1.12 -12.37 12.20
CA ARG A 539 -0.12 -12.44 13.27
C ARG A 539 1.27 -12.06 12.78
N ALA A 540 1.69 -12.56 11.61
CA ALA A 540 2.98 -12.20 11.01
C ALA A 540 3.14 -10.69 10.79
N GLN A 541 2.03 -9.97 10.55
CA GLN A 541 2.05 -8.52 10.45
C GLN A 541 2.07 -7.83 11.81
N LEU A 542 1.22 -8.26 12.74
CA LEU A 542 1.07 -7.59 14.03
C LEU A 542 2.19 -7.95 15.02
N ASP A 543 2.77 -9.15 14.91
CA ASP A 543 3.85 -9.63 15.78
C ASP A 543 5.24 -9.21 15.30
N ASP A 544 5.34 -8.48 14.18
CA ASP A 544 6.61 -7.94 13.70
C ASP A 544 7.29 -7.11 14.80
N PRO A 545 8.60 -7.33 15.09
CA PRO A 545 9.34 -6.59 16.09
C PRO A 545 9.31 -5.07 15.94
N MET A 546 9.02 -4.56 14.74
CA MET A 546 8.84 -3.11 14.53
C MET A 546 7.74 -2.51 15.43
N TYR A 547 6.78 -3.31 15.90
CA TYR A 547 5.69 -2.86 16.78
C TYR A 547 5.94 -3.12 18.28
N ASP A 548 7.12 -3.60 18.68
CA ASP A 548 7.45 -3.85 20.10
C ASP A 548 7.32 -2.61 20.97
N GLN A 549 7.62 -1.43 20.44
CA GLN A 549 7.44 -0.18 21.16
C GLN A 549 5.96 0.08 21.50
N VAL A 550 5.04 -0.29 20.62
CA VAL A 550 3.59 -0.15 20.87
C VAL A 550 3.18 -1.12 21.98
N ARG A 551 3.59 -2.39 21.90
CA ARG A 551 3.31 -3.41 22.93
C ARG A 551 3.89 -3.02 24.29
N THR A 552 5.14 -2.56 24.32
CA THR A 552 5.81 -2.15 25.56
C THR A 552 5.11 -0.94 26.18
N ALA A 553 4.81 0.10 25.41
CA ALA A 553 4.14 1.31 25.91
C ALA A 553 2.70 0.99 26.39
N ASN A 554 2.02 0.04 25.75
CA ASN A 554 0.70 -0.41 26.18
C ASN A 554 0.76 -1.13 27.53
N ARG A 555 1.75 -1.99 27.75
CA ARG A 555 1.90 -2.82 28.96
C ARG A 555 2.49 -2.10 30.17
N GLN A 556 3.23 -1.01 30.00
CA GLN A 556 3.81 -0.20 31.07
C GLN A 556 2.79 0.58 31.92
N GLY A 557 1.52 0.49 31.61
CA GLY A 557 0.44 1.15 32.33
C GLY A 557 -0.35 0.25 33.30
N PHE A 558 0.11 -0.99 33.54
CA PHE A 558 -0.47 -1.93 34.49
C PHE A 558 0.36 -2.01 35.77
#